data_4cb657bd5ecad018445848ac99c74f51
#
_entry.id   4cb657bd5ecad018445848ac99c74f51
#
_cell.length_a   1.000
_cell.length_b   1.000
_cell.length_c   1.000
_cell.angle_alpha   90.00
_cell.angle_beta   90.00
_cell.angle_gamma   90.00
#
_symmetry.space_group_name_H-M   'P 1'
#
loop_
_entity.id
_entity.type
_entity.pdbx_description
1 polymer ?
#
loop_
_entity_poly.entity_id
_entity_poly.type
_entity_poly.pdbx_seq_one_letter_code
_entity_poly.pdbx_strand_id
1 'polypeptide(L)' 'MPLLTVRLIEGVFTSSQKQDMIRKLTDTMVAIEGENLRPATVVVVEEIKSGDWGIAGNPLTTSDVKAVASGRGKV' A
#
# COMPACT_ATOMS: atom_id res chain seq x y z
N MET A 1 7.01 16.94 -9.84
CA MET A 1 7.63 16.00 -8.88
C MET A 1 6.54 15.27 -8.13
N PRO A 2 6.11 14.05 -8.56
CA PRO A 2 5.05 13.33 -7.87
C PRO A 2 5.55 12.62 -6.61
N LEU A 3 4.67 12.60 -5.60
CA LEU A 3 4.84 11.79 -4.40
C LEU A 3 3.59 10.95 -4.23
N LEU A 4 3.75 9.63 -4.22
CA LEU A 4 2.68 8.69 -3.96
C LEU A 4 2.89 8.07 -2.58
N THR A 5 1.83 8.06 -1.79
CA THR A 5 1.85 7.40 -0.48
C THR A 5 0.87 6.24 -0.49
N VAL A 6 1.38 5.05 -0.16
CA VAL A 6 0.56 3.85 0.00
C VAL A 6 0.52 3.52 1.49
N ARG A 7 -0.65 3.54 2.07
CA ARG A 7 -0.83 3.13 3.47
C ARG A 7 -1.47 1.77 3.53
N LEU A 8 -0.87 0.92 4.32
CA LEU A 8 -1.27 -0.48 4.47
C LEU A 8 -1.40 -0.78 5.96
N ILE A 9 -2.28 -1.70 6.30
CA ILE A 9 -2.26 -2.22 7.67
C ILE A 9 -1.04 -3.13 7.83
N GLU A 10 -0.38 -3.04 8.98
CA GLU A 10 0.83 -3.82 9.24
C GLU A 10 0.58 -5.34 9.18
N GLY A 11 1.61 -6.08 8.81
CA GLY A 11 1.61 -7.53 8.91
C GLY A 11 0.87 -8.28 7.80
N VAL A 12 0.29 -7.59 6.81
CA VAL A 12 -0.44 -8.23 5.70
C VAL A 12 0.48 -8.50 4.52
N PHE A 13 1.37 -7.58 4.21
CA PHE A 13 2.26 -7.68 3.05
C PHE A 13 3.70 -7.94 3.46
N THR A 14 4.38 -8.75 2.67
CA THR A 14 5.80 -9.01 2.87
C THR A 14 6.65 -7.82 2.42
N SER A 15 7.92 -7.78 2.86
CA SER A 15 8.87 -6.77 2.39
C SER A 15 9.02 -6.80 0.87
N SER A 16 9.06 -8.00 0.29
CA SER A 16 9.15 -8.18 -1.15
C SER A 16 7.95 -7.58 -1.89
N GLN A 17 6.74 -7.80 -1.35
CA GLN A 17 5.52 -7.22 -1.93
C GLN A 17 5.53 -5.69 -1.85
N LYS A 18 5.99 -5.14 -0.73
CA LYS A 18 6.10 -3.67 -0.57
C LYS A 18 7.10 -3.08 -1.56
N GLN A 19 8.23 -3.75 -1.79
CA GLN A 19 9.20 -3.34 -2.80
C GLN A 19 8.61 -3.40 -4.21
N ASP A 20 7.80 -4.41 -4.51
CA ASP A 20 7.08 -4.52 -5.78
C ASP A 20 6.11 -3.36 -5.97
N MET A 21 5.40 -2.97 -4.92
CA MET A 21 4.50 -1.81 -4.97
C MET A 21 5.27 -0.56 -5.37
N ILE A 22 6.42 -0.33 -4.74
CA ILE A 22 7.27 0.83 -5.05
C ILE A 22 7.69 0.81 -6.52
N ARG A 23 8.18 -0.33 -7.02
CA ARG A 23 8.63 -0.43 -8.42
C ARG A 23 7.49 -0.23 -9.41
N LYS A 24 6.38 -0.94 -9.20
CA LYS A 24 5.27 -0.95 -10.15
C LYS A 24 4.52 0.39 -10.17
N LEU A 25 4.35 1.01 -9.01
CA LEU A 25 3.72 2.33 -8.95
C LEU A 25 4.61 3.40 -9.56
N THR A 26 5.93 3.31 -9.34
CA THR A 26 6.90 4.19 -10.00
C THR A 26 6.80 4.04 -11.52
N ASP A 27 6.82 2.81 -12.03
CA ASP A 27 6.74 2.55 -13.47
C ASP A 27 5.43 3.07 -14.06
N THR A 28 4.33 2.90 -13.37
CA THR A 28 3.02 3.40 -13.80
C THR A 28 3.02 4.92 -13.91
N MET A 29 3.57 5.59 -12.90
CA MET A 29 3.65 7.05 -12.90
C MET A 29 4.58 7.55 -14.01
N VAL A 30 5.72 6.90 -14.19
CA VAL A 30 6.69 7.25 -15.23
C VAL A 30 6.08 7.07 -16.64
N ALA A 31 5.25 6.07 -16.84
CA ALA A 31 4.55 5.88 -18.11
C ALA A 31 3.64 7.07 -18.47
N ILE A 32 3.17 7.79 -17.47
CA ILE A 32 2.31 8.97 -17.65
C ILE A 32 3.14 10.24 -17.79
N GLU A 33 4.14 10.43 -16.90
CA GLU A 33 4.87 11.69 -16.77
C GLU A 33 6.10 11.77 -17.68
N GLY A 34 6.63 10.65 -18.11
CA GLY A 34 7.82 10.54 -18.93
C GLY A 34 9.04 10.07 -18.14
N GLU A 35 9.96 9.42 -18.85
CA GLU A 35 11.15 8.78 -18.26
C GLU A 35 12.09 9.78 -17.57
N ASN A 36 12.12 11.02 -18.04
CA ASN A 36 12.99 12.06 -17.46
C ASN A 36 12.64 12.37 -16.00
N LEU A 37 11.41 12.10 -15.58
CA LEU A 37 10.97 12.34 -14.20
C LEU A 37 11.16 11.13 -13.28
N ARG A 38 11.63 10.01 -13.79
CA ARG A 38 11.89 8.83 -12.95
C ARG A 38 12.74 9.15 -11.72
N PRO A 39 13.87 9.88 -11.83
CA PRO A 39 14.69 10.17 -10.66
C PRO A 39 14.02 11.06 -9.61
N ALA A 40 12.92 11.73 -9.98
CA ALA A 40 12.19 12.63 -9.09
C ALA A 40 10.85 12.04 -8.63
N THR A 41 10.53 10.82 -9.04
CA THR A 41 9.29 10.13 -8.68
C THR A 41 9.48 9.40 -7.36
N VAL A 42 8.67 9.75 -6.37
CA VAL A 42 8.78 9.21 -5.01
C VAL A 42 7.56 8.37 -4.69
N VAL A 43 7.79 7.15 -4.21
CA VAL A 43 6.72 6.28 -3.69
C VAL A 43 7.10 5.88 -2.27
N VAL A 44 6.20 6.12 -1.34
CA VAL A 44 6.39 5.81 0.07
C VAL A 44 5.34 4.77 0.49
N VAL A 45 5.77 3.73 1.18
CA VAL A 45 4.87 2.74 1.78
C VAL A 45 4.92 2.92 3.29
N GLU A 46 3.76 3.18 3.89
CA GLU A 46 3.62 3.34 5.33
C GLU A 46 2.71 2.26 5.89
N GLU A 47 3.15 1.63 6.98
CA GLU A 47 2.33 0.64 7.67
C GLU A 47 1.59 1.28 8.83
N ILE A 48 0.28 1.02 8.90
CA ILE A 48 -0.59 1.45 9.97
C ILE A 48 -0.72 0.31 10.97
N LYS A 49 -0.63 0.63 12.25
CA LYS A 49 -0.72 -0.35 13.33
C LYS A 49 -2.06 -1.08 13.30
N SER A 50 -2.02 -2.40 13.52
CA SER A 50 -3.21 -3.23 13.69
C SER A 50 -4.15 -2.62 14.73
N GLY A 51 -5.43 -2.49 14.38
CA GLY A 51 -6.43 -1.84 15.23
C GLY A 51 -6.58 -0.35 15.02
N ASP A 52 -5.65 0.29 14.31
CA ASP A 52 -5.71 1.72 13.98
C ASP A 52 -6.28 1.97 12.59
N TRP A 53 -6.78 0.94 11.93
CA TRP A 53 -7.41 1.01 10.63
C TRP A 53 -8.92 0.89 10.81
N GLY A 54 -9.65 1.90 10.43
CA GLY A 54 -11.10 1.91 10.64
C GLY A 54 -11.89 2.01 9.34
N ILE A 55 -12.97 1.23 9.26
CA ILE A 55 -13.95 1.32 8.17
C ILE A 55 -15.32 1.46 8.80
N ALA A 56 -16.05 2.50 8.39
CA ALA A 56 -17.40 2.77 8.90
C ALA A 56 -17.46 2.83 10.45
N GLY A 57 -16.39 3.33 11.06
CA GLY A 57 -16.28 3.41 12.53
C GLY A 57 -15.85 2.11 13.20
N ASN A 58 -15.59 1.05 12.44
CA ASN A 58 -15.17 -0.24 12.99
C ASN A 58 -13.66 -0.40 12.84
N PRO A 59 -12.91 -0.50 13.95
CA PRO A 59 -11.47 -0.79 13.87
C PRO A 59 -11.24 -2.19 13.33
N LEU A 60 -10.30 -2.30 12.39
CA LEU A 60 -9.88 -3.57 11.82
C LEU A 60 -8.47 -3.92 12.28
N THR A 61 -8.27 -5.19 12.55
CA THR A 61 -6.94 -5.74 12.88
C THR A 61 -6.30 -6.35 11.65
N THR A 62 -5.01 -6.64 11.78
CA THR A 62 -4.28 -7.40 10.74
C THR A 62 -4.97 -8.74 10.46
N SER A 63 -5.45 -9.41 11.51
CA SER A 63 -6.17 -10.66 11.38
C SER A 63 -7.44 -10.53 10.54
N ASP A 64 -8.21 -9.44 10.76
CA ASP A 64 -9.42 -9.16 9.98
C ASP A 64 -9.10 -8.99 8.50
N VAL A 65 -8.04 -8.25 8.18
CA VAL A 65 -7.63 -8.00 6.79
C VAL A 65 -7.14 -9.29 6.12
N LYS A 66 -6.39 -10.10 6.84
CA LYS A 66 -5.95 -11.42 6.33
C LYS A 66 -7.14 -12.33 6.03
N ALA A 67 -8.17 -12.30 6.86
CA ALA A 67 -9.39 -13.06 6.62
C ALA A 67 -10.08 -12.60 5.33
N VAL A 68 -10.17 -11.30 5.10
CA VAL A 68 -10.71 -10.74 3.85
C VAL A 68 -9.88 -11.19 2.65
N ALA A 69 -8.56 -11.09 2.75
CA ALA A 69 -7.64 -11.48 1.66
C ALA A 69 -7.75 -12.96 1.30
N SER A 70 -8.10 -13.81 2.27
CA SER A 70 -8.30 -15.25 2.05
C SER A 70 -9.72 -15.60 1.58
N GLY A 71 -10.59 -14.61 1.43
CA GLY A 71 -11.99 -14.81 1.03
C GLY A 71 -12.92 -15.20 2.17
N ARG A 72 -12.46 -15.16 3.44
CA ARG A 72 -13.25 -15.59 4.60
C ARG A 72 -13.86 -14.44 5.40
N GLY A 73 -13.42 -13.20 5.13
CA GLY A 73 -13.88 -12.03 5.86
C GLY A 73 -14.69 -11.08 5.00
N LYS A 74 -15.24 -10.05 5.65
CA LYS A 74 -15.96 -8.94 4.99
C LYS A 74 -15.47 -7.62 5.56
N VAL A 75 -15.48 -6.64 4.72
CA VAL A 75 -15.21 -5.24 5.11
C VAL A 75 -16.47 -4.41 5.03
#